data_890bf2e6c12cd3221390c80e94de1daa
#
_entry.id   890bf2e6c12cd3221390c80e94de1daa
#
_cell.length_a   1.000
_cell.length_b   1.000
_cell.length_c   1.000
_cell.angle_alpha   90.00
_cell.angle_beta   90.00
_cell.angle_gamma   90.00
#
_symmetry.space_group_name_H-M   'P 1'
#
loop_
_entity.id
_entity.type
_entity.pdbx_description
1 polymer ?
#
loop_
_entity_poly.entity_id
_entity_poly.type
_entity_poly.pdbx_seq_one_letter_code
_entity_poly.pdbx_strand_id
1 'polypeptide(L)'
;MSLFRLTKASETEPLIRGDGLYLRPAVAGDFPAWAQLRAESRAFLTPWEPTWPEDDLTRAAFRRRLRRQVEDMTRDESFALLIFDAGSDALIGGLTIGGIRRGVAQAATLGYWMGERYAGRGRMTRAVAAAVRYGFSTLRLHRIEAACLPENVASMSLLERNGFRREGLARAYLRIDGGWRDHVLYALLEHEAPRAF
;
A
#
# COMPACT_ATOMS: atom_id res chain seq x y z
N MET A 1 18.69 17.01 8.53
CA MET A 1 19.48 16.01 9.26
C MET A 1 18.76 14.68 9.17
N SER A 2 19.28 13.76 8.34
CA SER A 2 18.68 12.45 8.09
C SER A 2 18.88 11.56 9.31
N LEU A 3 17.78 11.16 9.99
CA LEU A 3 17.75 10.34 11.19
C LEU A 3 17.38 8.87 10.90
N PHE A 4 17.63 8.38 9.70
CA PHE A 4 17.54 6.95 9.44
C PHE A 4 18.94 6.34 9.24
N ARG A 5 19.72 6.24 10.34
CA ARG A 5 20.68 5.14 10.45
C ARG A 5 19.84 3.87 10.63
N LEU A 6 19.63 3.12 9.55
CA LEU A 6 19.30 1.70 9.62
C LEU A 6 20.48 0.99 10.32
N THR A 7 20.45 0.95 11.65
CA THR A 7 21.16 -0.09 12.39
C THR A 7 20.67 -1.40 11.81
N LYS A 8 21.55 -2.42 11.71
CA LYS A 8 21.25 -3.81 11.35
C LYS A 8 20.24 -4.45 12.34
N ALA A 9 19.09 -3.83 12.53
CA ALA A 9 17.91 -4.46 13.03
C ALA A 9 17.46 -5.45 11.95
N SER A 10 17.11 -6.65 12.32
CA SER A 10 16.71 -7.75 11.46
C SER A 10 15.90 -7.20 10.26
N GLU A 11 16.34 -7.49 9.02
CA GLU A 11 15.65 -7.06 7.77
C GLU A 11 14.17 -7.46 7.72
N THR A 12 13.73 -8.27 8.67
CA THR A 12 12.36 -8.80 8.82
C THR A 12 11.57 -8.15 9.95
N GLU A 13 12.10 -7.16 10.68
CA GLU A 13 11.34 -6.48 11.73
C GLU A 13 10.16 -5.69 11.16
N PRO A 14 8.97 -5.78 11.81
CA PRO A 14 7.81 -4.98 11.42
C PRO A 14 8.08 -3.49 11.52
N LEU A 15 7.86 -2.76 10.42
CA LEU A 15 7.88 -1.29 10.40
C LEU A 15 6.59 -0.71 10.99
N ILE A 16 5.45 -1.37 10.71
CA ILE A 16 4.13 -0.98 11.17
C ILE A 16 3.45 -2.19 11.79
N ARG A 17 2.91 -2.03 13.01
CA ARG A 17 2.08 -3.03 13.67
C ARG A 17 0.61 -2.59 13.66
N GLY A 18 -0.28 -3.53 13.34
CA GLY A 18 -1.73 -3.34 13.34
C GLY A 18 -2.43 -4.44 14.13
N ASP A 19 -3.77 -4.38 14.16
CA ASP A 19 -4.60 -5.37 14.81
C ASP A 19 -4.58 -6.70 14.04
N GLY A 20 -3.88 -7.70 14.58
CA GLY A 20 -3.72 -9.03 14.01
C GLY A 20 -2.88 -9.10 12.73
N LEU A 21 -2.12 -8.05 12.42
CA LEU A 21 -1.25 -7.99 11.26
C LEU A 21 -0.04 -7.08 11.50
N TYR A 22 0.95 -7.19 10.61
CA TYR A 22 2.07 -6.27 10.57
C TYR A 22 2.51 -6.02 9.12
N LEU A 23 3.20 -4.88 8.92
CA LEU A 23 3.73 -4.49 7.62
C LEU A 23 5.23 -4.24 7.73
N ARG A 24 5.97 -4.71 6.75
CA ARG A 24 7.41 -4.45 6.62
C ARG A 24 7.84 -4.33 5.15
N PRO A 25 8.99 -3.73 4.87
CA PRO A 25 9.60 -3.81 3.55
C PRO A 25 9.78 -5.26 3.11
N ALA A 26 9.68 -5.50 1.81
CA ALA A 26 9.95 -6.80 1.24
C ALA A 26 11.44 -7.14 1.30
N VAL A 27 11.76 -8.41 1.54
CA VAL A 27 13.12 -8.95 1.46
C VAL A 27 13.23 -10.04 0.38
N ALA A 28 14.43 -10.39 -0.01
CA ALA A 28 14.64 -11.38 -1.09
C ALA A 28 14.01 -12.75 -0.82
N GLY A 29 13.90 -13.12 0.47
CA GLY A 29 13.26 -14.37 0.93
C GLY A 29 11.75 -14.41 0.71
N ASP A 30 11.08 -13.26 0.56
CA ASP A 30 9.63 -13.19 0.36
C ASP A 30 9.20 -13.58 -1.06
N PHE A 31 10.15 -13.66 -2.00
CA PHE A 31 9.83 -13.91 -3.40
C PHE A 31 8.89 -15.10 -3.64
N PRO A 32 9.11 -16.30 -3.07
CA PRO A 32 8.25 -17.45 -3.33
C PRO A 32 6.80 -17.19 -2.91
N ALA A 33 6.60 -16.71 -1.67
CA ALA A 33 5.27 -16.42 -1.14
C ALA A 33 4.58 -15.28 -1.90
N TRP A 34 5.33 -14.23 -2.25
CA TRP A 34 4.81 -13.11 -3.02
C TRP A 34 4.41 -13.53 -4.44
N ALA A 35 5.27 -14.25 -5.16
CA ALA A 35 4.99 -14.67 -6.53
C ALA A 35 3.79 -15.64 -6.58
N GLN A 36 3.73 -16.59 -5.64
CA GLN A 36 2.63 -17.52 -5.53
C GLN A 36 1.30 -16.79 -5.27
N LEU A 37 1.25 -15.91 -4.23
CA LEU A 37 0.04 -15.19 -3.87
C LEU A 37 -0.47 -14.30 -5.00
N ARG A 38 0.45 -13.62 -5.71
CA ARG A 38 0.13 -12.79 -6.87
C ARG A 38 -0.41 -13.64 -8.03
N ALA A 39 0.23 -14.77 -8.34
CA ALA A 39 -0.21 -15.68 -9.39
C ALA A 39 -1.61 -16.23 -9.12
N GLU A 40 -1.86 -16.73 -7.91
CA GLU A 40 -3.16 -17.26 -7.48
C GLU A 40 -4.27 -16.20 -7.53
N SER A 41 -3.92 -14.93 -7.29
CA SER A 41 -4.86 -13.81 -7.26
C SER A 41 -4.94 -13.02 -8.56
N ARG A 42 -4.31 -13.49 -9.66
CA ARG A 42 -4.18 -12.71 -10.90
C ARG A 42 -5.51 -12.25 -11.47
N ALA A 43 -6.46 -13.15 -11.60
CA ALA A 43 -7.80 -12.83 -12.13
C ALA A 43 -8.54 -11.81 -11.25
N PHE A 44 -8.40 -11.94 -9.95
CA PHE A 44 -9.00 -11.03 -8.95
C PHE A 44 -8.39 -9.63 -8.98
N LEU A 45 -7.07 -9.51 -9.23
CA LEU A 45 -6.34 -8.24 -9.17
C LEU A 45 -6.32 -7.49 -10.50
N THR A 46 -6.28 -8.20 -11.63
CA THR A 46 -6.13 -7.61 -12.97
C THR A 46 -7.10 -6.45 -13.26
N PRO A 47 -8.39 -6.51 -12.90
CA PRO A 47 -9.33 -5.42 -13.18
C PRO A 47 -9.00 -4.10 -12.45
N TRP A 48 -8.16 -4.15 -11.42
CA TRP A 48 -7.88 -3.04 -10.49
C TRP A 48 -6.47 -2.49 -10.59
N GLU A 49 -5.60 -3.12 -11.37
CA GLU A 49 -4.18 -2.81 -11.44
C GLU A 49 -3.72 -2.45 -12.86
N PRO A 50 -2.59 -1.75 -13.02
CA PRO A 50 -1.92 -1.63 -14.30
C PRO A 50 -1.62 -3.01 -14.90
N THR A 51 -1.54 -3.10 -16.23
CA THR A 51 -1.14 -4.33 -16.92
C THR A 51 0.20 -4.84 -16.37
N TRP A 52 0.22 -6.09 -15.96
CA TRP A 52 1.45 -6.71 -15.44
C TRP A 52 2.41 -7.01 -16.60
N PRO A 53 3.68 -6.62 -16.49
CA PRO A 53 4.70 -7.06 -17.42
C PRO A 53 4.76 -8.60 -17.50
N GLU A 54 5.17 -9.14 -18.63
CA GLU A 54 5.30 -10.60 -18.82
C GLU A 54 6.24 -11.24 -17.78
N ASP A 55 7.29 -10.50 -17.39
CA ASP A 55 8.27 -10.95 -16.40
C ASP A 55 7.93 -10.58 -14.96
N ASP A 56 6.75 -10.00 -14.66
CA ASP A 56 6.40 -9.42 -13.34
C ASP A 56 6.65 -10.39 -12.18
N LEU A 57 6.29 -11.66 -12.36
CA LEU A 57 6.42 -12.69 -11.33
C LEU A 57 7.76 -13.44 -11.36
N THR A 58 8.77 -12.93 -12.06
CA THR A 58 10.11 -13.54 -12.05
C THR A 58 10.95 -13.05 -10.88
N ARG A 59 11.89 -13.89 -10.43
CA ARG A 59 12.85 -13.49 -9.38
C ARG A 59 13.70 -12.27 -9.79
N ALA A 60 13.99 -12.13 -11.08
CA ALA A 60 14.75 -11.00 -11.60
C ALA A 60 13.95 -9.68 -11.47
N ALA A 61 12.69 -9.69 -11.86
CA ALA A 61 11.79 -8.53 -11.72
C ALA A 61 11.59 -8.17 -10.24
N PHE A 62 11.40 -9.17 -9.36
CA PHE A 62 11.27 -8.96 -7.93
C PHE A 62 12.53 -8.31 -7.33
N ARG A 63 13.74 -8.74 -7.72
CA ARG A 63 15.00 -8.11 -7.28
C ARG A 63 15.12 -6.65 -7.75
N ARG A 64 14.71 -6.34 -8.99
CA ARG A 64 14.68 -4.95 -9.48
C ARG A 64 13.71 -4.10 -8.67
N ARG A 65 12.54 -4.65 -8.35
CA ARG A 65 11.53 -4.02 -7.49
C ARG A 65 12.09 -3.72 -6.10
N LEU A 66 12.75 -4.68 -5.45
CA LEU A 66 13.37 -4.48 -4.13
C LEU A 66 14.39 -3.33 -4.14
N ARG A 67 15.29 -3.30 -5.13
CA ARG A 67 16.28 -2.21 -5.21
C ARG A 67 15.61 -0.85 -5.31
N ARG A 68 14.62 -0.70 -6.20
CA ARG A 68 13.86 0.54 -6.33
C ARG A 68 13.16 0.92 -5.02
N GLN A 69 12.51 -0.03 -4.36
CA GLN A 69 11.82 0.23 -3.09
C GLN A 69 12.76 0.72 -1.99
N VAL A 70 13.98 0.17 -1.91
CA VAL A 70 15.00 0.64 -0.98
C VAL A 70 15.46 2.06 -1.33
N GLU A 71 15.69 2.35 -2.61
CA GLU A 71 16.07 3.68 -3.08
C GLU A 71 14.97 4.70 -2.78
N ASP A 72 13.71 4.41 -3.12
CA ASP A 72 12.56 5.28 -2.89
C ASP A 72 12.36 5.56 -1.39
N MET A 73 12.52 4.54 -0.55
CA MET A 73 12.41 4.68 0.91
C MET A 73 13.55 5.55 1.47
N THR A 74 14.78 5.35 0.97
CA THR A 74 15.95 6.14 1.40
C THR A 74 15.80 7.62 1.03
N ARG A 75 15.13 7.91 -0.09
CA ARG A 75 14.84 9.27 -0.57
C ARG A 75 13.59 9.89 0.04
N ASP A 76 12.89 9.17 0.91
CA ASP A 76 11.59 9.58 1.48
C ASP A 76 10.51 9.82 0.38
N GLU A 77 10.56 9.05 -0.70
CA GLU A 77 9.65 9.15 -1.84
C GLU A 77 8.49 8.14 -1.76
N SER A 78 8.78 6.94 -1.21
CA SER A 78 7.77 5.88 -1.11
C SER A 78 8.14 4.81 -0.09
N PHE A 79 7.14 4.29 0.62
CA PHE A 79 7.21 3.16 1.55
C PHE A 79 6.33 2.03 1.03
N ALA A 80 6.92 1.13 0.25
CA ALA A 80 6.24 -0.06 -0.26
C ALA A 80 6.43 -1.23 0.73
N LEU A 81 5.33 -1.72 1.29
CA LEU A 81 5.32 -2.69 2.38
C LEU A 81 4.52 -3.93 1.99
N LEU A 82 4.97 -5.09 2.43
CA LEU A 82 4.19 -6.32 2.43
C LEU A 82 3.40 -6.43 3.73
N ILE A 83 2.20 -7.00 3.66
CA ILE A 83 1.30 -7.20 4.80
C ILE A 83 1.33 -8.67 5.19
N PHE A 84 1.56 -8.94 6.46
CA PHE A 84 1.61 -10.28 7.04
C PHE A 84 0.52 -10.44 8.10
N ASP A 85 -0.06 -11.62 8.17
CA ASP A 85 -0.94 -12.03 9.27
C ASP A 85 -0.09 -12.33 10.50
N ALA A 86 -0.36 -11.69 11.64
CA ALA A 86 0.49 -11.78 12.82
C ALA A 86 0.41 -13.15 13.52
N GLY A 87 -0.65 -13.92 13.30
CA GLY A 87 -0.83 -15.24 13.93
C GLY A 87 -0.14 -16.37 13.16
N SER A 88 -0.12 -16.28 11.82
CA SER A 88 0.42 -17.34 10.95
C SER A 88 1.69 -16.98 10.21
N ASP A 89 2.12 -15.72 10.28
CA ASP A 89 3.24 -15.15 9.52
C ASP A 89 3.06 -15.24 7.99
N ALA A 90 1.83 -15.49 7.55
CA ALA A 90 1.52 -15.59 6.13
C ALA A 90 1.50 -14.22 5.46
N LEU A 91 2.12 -14.11 4.29
CA LEU A 91 1.96 -12.96 3.41
C LEU A 91 0.53 -12.91 2.87
N ILE A 92 -0.18 -11.80 3.10
CA ILE A 92 -1.59 -11.64 2.74
C ILE A 92 -1.86 -10.54 1.72
N GLY A 93 -0.93 -9.60 1.52
CA GLY A 93 -1.11 -8.48 0.60
C GLY A 93 0.05 -7.50 0.60
N GLY A 94 -0.19 -6.32 0.09
CA GLY A 94 0.78 -5.22 0.10
C GLY A 94 0.10 -3.86 0.17
N LEU A 95 0.84 -2.87 0.66
CA LEU A 95 0.40 -1.49 0.80
C LEU A 95 1.59 -0.57 0.53
N THR A 96 1.33 0.53 -0.16
CA THR A 96 2.33 1.55 -0.47
C THR A 96 1.84 2.91 -0.03
N ILE A 97 2.64 3.62 0.75
CA ILE A 97 2.53 5.05 0.96
C ILE A 97 3.55 5.68 0.00
N GLY A 98 3.12 6.18 -1.13
CA GLY A 98 4.00 6.63 -2.22
C GLY A 98 3.68 8.01 -2.73
N GLY A 99 4.53 8.51 -3.64
CA GLY A 99 4.38 9.86 -4.15
C GLY A 99 4.41 10.91 -3.05
N ILE A 100 5.32 10.74 -2.08
CA ILE A 100 5.46 11.65 -0.93
C ILE A 100 5.91 13.01 -1.44
N ARG A 101 5.09 14.01 -1.15
CA ARG A 101 5.35 15.41 -1.49
C ARG A 101 5.53 16.19 -0.19
N ARG A 102 6.75 16.62 0.04
CA ARG A 102 7.11 17.45 1.20
C ARG A 102 6.82 18.94 0.96
N GLY A 103 7.41 19.81 1.73
CA GLY A 103 7.21 21.26 1.66
C GLY A 103 5.78 21.66 1.99
N VAL A 104 5.15 22.44 1.14
CA VAL A 104 3.79 22.97 1.36
C VAL A 104 2.68 21.92 1.24
N ALA A 105 2.94 20.77 0.62
CA ALA A 105 1.91 19.74 0.43
C ALA A 105 1.81 18.78 1.62
N GLN A 106 2.94 18.30 2.15
CA GLN A 106 3.01 17.26 3.21
C GLN A 106 2.01 16.13 2.96
N ALA A 107 1.99 15.60 1.74
CA ALA A 107 0.98 14.66 1.27
C ALA A 107 1.59 13.40 0.65
N ALA A 108 0.85 12.30 0.67
CA ALA A 108 1.20 11.06 -0.03
C ALA A 108 -0.04 10.37 -0.59
N THR A 109 0.17 9.43 -1.51
CA THR A 109 -0.88 8.58 -2.07
C THR A 109 -0.78 7.18 -1.48
N LEU A 110 -1.91 6.61 -1.11
CA LEU A 110 -2.04 5.25 -0.60
C LEU A 110 -2.52 4.32 -1.70
N GLY A 111 -1.77 3.25 -1.95
CA GLY A 111 -2.16 2.15 -2.83
C GLY A 111 -2.07 0.82 -2.07
N TYR A 112 -2.92 -0.16 -2.42
CA TYR A 112 -2.91 -1.46 -1.75
C TYR A 112 -3.51 -2.57 -2.61
N TRP A 113 -3.13 -3.79 -2.30
CA TRP A 113 -3.69 -5.03 -2.87
C TRP A 113 -3.77 -6.12 -1.81
N MET A 114 -4.72 -7.03 -1.97
CA MET A 114 -4.91 -8.19 -1.08
C MET A 114 -4.99 -9.46 -1.92
N GLY A 115 -4.34 -10.52 -1.46
CA GLY A 115 -4.55 -11.84 -2.05
C GLY A 115 -6.00 -12.27 -1.95
N GLU A 116 -6.58 -12.81 -3.04
CA GLU A 116 -8.01 -13.14 -3.14
C GLU A 116 -8.51 -13.95 -1.95
N ARG A 117 -7.79 -15.02 -1.56
CA ARG A 117 -8.14 -15.89 -0.43
C ARG A 117 -8.21 -15.19 0.93
N TYR A 118 -7.66 -13.99 1.03
CA TYR A 118 -7.64 -13.18 2.25
C TYR A 118 -8.59 -11.99 2.21
N ALA A 119 -9.21 -11.72 1.06
CA ALA A 119 -10.15 -10.61 0.86
C ALA A 119 -11.46 -10.80 1.65
N GLY A 120 -12.22 -9.70 1.82
CA GLY A 120 -13.56 -9.73 2.44
C GLY A 120 -13.58 -9.93 3.96
N ARG A 121 -12.44 -9.98 4.65
CA ARG A 121 -12.33 -10.27 6.09
C ARG A 121 -11.86 -9.08 6.93
N GLY A 122 -11.98 -7.86 6.42
CA GLY A 122 -11.57 -6.64 7.12
C GLY A 122 -10.06 -6.45 7.31
N ARG A 123 -9.22 -7.38 6.84
CA ARG A 123 -7.75 -7.32 7.00
C ARG A 123 -7.15 -6.07 6.35
N MET A 124 -7.56 -5.75 5.12
CA MET A 124 -7.07 -4.53 4.45
C MET A 124 -7.53 -3.25 5.15
N THR A 125 -8.73 -3.21 5.69
CA THR A 125 -9.22 -2.07 6.50
C THR A 125 -8.29 -1.80 7.69
N ARG A 126 -7.89 -2.86 8.41
CA ARG A 126 -6.94 -2.76 9.54
C ARG A 126 -5.53 -2.37 9.09
N ALA A 127 -5.08 -2.88 7.95
CA ALA A 127 -3.78 -2.51 7.38
C ALA A 127 -3.73 -1.03 6.99
N VAL A 128 -4.79 -0.52 6.34
CA VAL A 128 -4.92 0.90 5.99
C VAL A 128 -4.98 1.77 7.24
N ALA A 129 -5.74 1.38 8.27
CA ALA A 129 -5.77 2.09 9.55
C ALA A 129 -4.38 2.21 10.19
N ALA A 130 -3.60 1.12 10.20
CA ALA A 130 -2.24 1.14 10.73
C ALA A 130 -1.30 2.00 9.89
N ALA A 131 -1.40 1.94 8.56
CA ALA A 131 -0.61 2.75 7.64
C ALA A 131 -0.93 4.25 7.74
N VAL A 132 -2.20 4.61 7.91
CA VAL A 132 -2.67 5.99 8.12
C VAL A 132 -2.04 6.56 9.40
N ARG A 133 -2.09 5.81 10.51
CA ARG A 133 -1.42 6.25 11.76
C ARG A 133 0.07 6.48 11.54
N TYR A 134 0.76 5.56 10.89
CA TYR A 134 2.18 5.69 10.58
C TYR A 134 2.45 6.92 9.70
N GLY A 135 1.64 7.14 8.69
CA GLY A 135 1.73 8.29 7.79
C GLY A 135 1.64 9.64 8.54
N PHE A 136 0.69 9.77 9.46
CA PHE A 136 0.52 11.01 10.22
C PHE A 136 1.52 11.13 11.38
N SER A 137 1.71 10.07 12.19
CA SER A 137 2.54 10.16 13.40
C SER A 137 4.04 10.12 13.11
N THR A 138 4.48 9.27 12.19
CA THR A 138 5.90 9.01 11.90
C THR A 138 6.39 9.77 10.69
N LEU A 139 5.66 9.69 9.56
CA LEU A 139 6.04 10.41 8.34
C LEU A 139 5.64 11.88 8.38
N ARG A 140 4.86 12.32 9.39
CA ARG A 140 4.45 13.71 9.56
C ARG A 140 3.74 14.28 8.34
N LEU A 141 2.91 13.46 7.70
CA LEU A 141 2.07 13.91 6.61
C LEU A 141 0.89 14.73 7.17
N HIS A 142 0.42 15.71 6.40
CA HIS A 142 -0.80 16.44 6.66
C HIS A 142 -2.01 15.79 5.97
N ARG A 143 -1.75 15.10 4.84
CA ARG A 143 -2.79 14.56 3.97
C ARG A 143 -2.38 13.22 3.36
N ILE A 144 -3.31 12.26 3.36
CA ILE A 144 -3.17 10.99 2.65
C ILE A 144 -4.29 10.89 1.62
N GLU A 145 -3.90 10.66 0.36
CA GLU A 145 -4.79 10.56 -0.79
C GLU A 145 -4.94 9.09 -1.20
N ALA A 146 -6.08 8.75 -1.79
CA ALA A 146 -6.29 7.47 -2.45
C ALA A 146 -7.20 7.65 -3.66
N ALA A 147 -7.05 6.79 -4.66
CA ALA A 147 -7.91 6.77 -5.83
C ALA A 147 -8.32 5.34 -6.15
N CYS A 148 -9.57 5.13 -6.53
CA CYS A 148 -10.06 3.83 -6.96
C CYS A 148 -11.04 3.96 -8.12
N LEU A 149 -11.17 2.90 -8.90
CA LEU A 149 -12.16 2.83 -9.98
C LEU A 149 -13.57 2.98 -9.40
N PRO A 150 -14.51 3.65 -10.10
CA PRO A 150 -15.90 3.81 -9.64
C PRO A 150 -16.61 2.48 -9.38
N GLU A 151 -16.20 1.42 -10.09
CA GLU A 151 -16.77 0.08 -9.94
C GLU A 151 -16.19 -0.70 -8.75
N ASN A 152 -15.08 -0.21 -8.14
CA ASN A 152 -14.45 -0.87 -7.00
C ASN A 152 -15.13 -0.50 -5.68
N VAL A 153 -16.37 -0.95 -5.51
CA VAL A 153 -17.20 -0.70 -4.32
C VAL A 153 -16.49 -1.16 -3.03
N ALA A 154 -15.73 -2.24 -3.10
CA ALA A 154 -14.99 -2.76 -1.95
C ALA A 154 -13.92 -1.76 -1.47
N SER A 155 -13.18 -1.16 -2.40
CA SER A 155 -12.16 -0.14 -2.10
C SER A 155 -12.81 1.15 -1.57
N MET A 156 -13.89 1.62 -2.19
CA MET A 156 -14.63 2.80 -1.71
C MET A 156 -15.11 2.62 -0.27
N SER A 157 -15.81 1.52 0.03
CA SER A 157 -16.28 1.22 1.38
C SER A 157 -15.14 1.09 2.40
N LEU A 158 -13.98 0.55 1.97
CA LEU A 158 -12.79 0.43 2.82
C LEU A 158 -12.24 1.81 3.17
N LEU A 159 -12.11 2.71 2.21
CA LEU A 159 -11.61 4.06 2.41
C LEU A 159 -12.54 4.85 3.33
N GLU A 160 -13.85 4.81 3.08
CA GLU A 160 -14.86 5.50 3.90
C GLU A 160 -14.86 5.01 5.35
N ARG A 161 -14.72 3.69 5.60
CA ARG A 161 -14.57 3.13 6.95
C ARG A 161 -13.31 3.60 7.67
N ASN A 162 -12.26 3.97 6.93
CA ASN A 162 -11.05 4.54 7.47
C ASN A 162 -11.08 6.07 7.59
N GLY A 163 -12.25 6.70 7.36
CA GLY A 163 -12.46 8.13 7.51
C GLY A 163 -12.06 8.96 6.29
N PHE A 164 -11.68 8.33 5.18
CA PHE A 164 -11.41 9.06 3.95
C PHE A 164 -12.69 9.67 3.40
N ARG A 165 -12.61 10.90 2.92
CA ARG A 165 -13.70 11.62 2.29
C ARG A 165 -13.52 11.63 0.78
N ARG A 166 -14.62 11.44 0.06
CA ARG A 166 -14.65 11.59 -1.39
C ARG A 166 -14.51 13.08 -1.76
N GLU A 167 -13.58 13.37 -2.68
CA GLU A 167 -13.33 14.74 -3.15
C GLU A 167 -13.76 14.97 -4.60
N GLY A 168 -13.91 13.91 -5.40
CA GLY A 168 -14.32 14.08 -6.78
C GLY A 168 -14.12 12.86 -7.65
N LEU A 169 -14.24 13.10 -8.96
CA LEU A 169 -13.97 12.14 -10.03
C LEU A 169 -12.92 12.73 -10.96
N ALA A 170 -11.80 12.03 -11.12
CA ALA A 170 -10.78 12.35 -12.10
C ALA A 170 -10.98 11.49 -13.36
N ARG A 171 -11.24 12.14 -14.51
CA ARG A 171 -11.45 11.44 -15.77
C ARG A 171 -10.13 10.99 -16.37
N ALA A 172 -10.10 9.76 -16.93
CA ALA A 172 -8.93 9.16 -17.59
C ALA A 172 -7.63 9.32 -16.76
N TYR A 173 -7.72 9.06 -15.45
CA TYR A 173 -6.68 9.41 -14.47
C TYR A 173 -5.51 8.45 -14.47
N LEU A 174 -5.77 7.15 -14.40
CA LEU A 174 -4.74 6.12 -14.39
C LEU A 174 -5.02 5.07 -15.48
N ARG A 175 -3.93 4.44 -15.95
CA ARG A 175 -4.02 3.36 -16.93
C ARG A 175 -4.13 2.03 -16.20
N ILE A 176 -5.34 1.46 -16.18
CA ILE A 176 -5.67 0.19 -15.52
C ILE A 176 -6.04 -0.84 -16.59
N ASP A 177 -5.49 -2.03 -16.48
CA ASP A 177 -5.71 -3.13 -17.44
C ASP A 177 -5.62 -2.67 -18.91
N GLY A 178 -4.57 -1.88 -19.21
CA GLY A 178 -4.28 -1.39 -20.56
C GLY A 178 -5.09 -0.18 -21.03
N GLY A 179 -6.12 0.29 -20.29
CA GLY A 179 -6.98 1.42 -20.64
C GLY A 179 -6.90 2.58 -19.66
N TRP A 180 -7.04 3.83 -20.16
CA TRP A 180 -7.22 4.99 -19.28
C TRP A 180 -8.61 4.92 -18.62
N ARG A 181 -8.64 4.99 -17.29
CA ARG A 181 -9.86 4.81 -16.51
C ARG A 181 -10.09 6.00 -15.58
N ASP A 182 -11.36 6.32 -15.38
CA ASP A 182 -11.79 7.31 -14.38
C ASP A 182 -11.56 6.76 -12.97
N HIS A 183 -11.25 7.66 -12.02
CA HIS A 183 -11.07 7.30 -10.62
C HIS A 183 -11.83 8.24 -9.71
N VAL A 184 -12.46 7.67 -8.70
CA VAL A 184 -12.99 8.42 -7.56
C VAL A 184 -11.81 8.78 -6.66
N LEU A 185 -11.67 10.06 -6.35
CA LEU A 185 -10.61 10.60 -5.50
C LEU A 185 -11.09 10.67 -4.05
N TYR A 186 -10.23 10.23 -3.16
CA TYR A 186 -10.43 10.26 -1.72
C TYR A 186 -9.23 10.91 -1.03
N ALA A 187 -9.50 11.56 0.11
CA ALA A 187 -8.45 12.04 0.99
C ALA A 187 -8.83 11.92 2.46
N LEU A 188 -7.81 11.85 3.31
CA LEU A 188 -7.91 11.94 4.75
C LEU A 188 -6.90 12.95 5.25
N LEU A 189 -7.33 13.87 6.11
CA LEU A 189 -6.48 14.87 6.73
C LEU A 189 -6.09 14.43 8.14
N GLU A 190 -4.90 14.82 8.61
CA GLU A 190 -4.37 14.44 9.93
C GLU A 190 -5.38 14.68 11.06
N HIS A 191 -6.00 15.86 11.08
CA HIS A 191 -6.95 16.26 12.14
C HIS A 191 -8.31 15.54 12.05
N GLU A 192 -8.61 14.88 10.94
CA GLU A 192 -9.84 14.09 10.71
C GLU A 192 -9.63 12.61 11.02
N ALA A 193 -8.37 12.18 11.16
CA ALA A 193 -8.06 10.78 11.40
C ALA A 193 -8.72 10.29 12.70
N PRO A 194 -9.38 9.13 12.67
CA PRO A 194 -9.99 8.55 13.86
C PRO A 194 -8.97 8.43 15.00
N ARG A 195 -9.27 8.97 16.18
CA ARG A 195 -8.35 8.99 17.36
C ARG A 195 -8.22 7.63 18.04
N ALA A 196 -9.11 6.69 17.71
CA ALA A 196 -9.16 5.33 18.25
C ALA A 196 -8.98 4.30 17.15
N PHE A 197 -7.76 3.77 17.03
CA PHE A 197 -7.49 2.50 16.38
C PHE A 197 -6.56 1.66 17.27
#